data_1b2efd3c485d868f929f0a747aa65944
#
_entry.id   1b2efd3c485d868f929f0a747aa65944
#
_cell.length_a   1.000
_cell.length_b   1.000
_cell.length_c   1.000
_cell.angle_alpha   90.00
_cell.angle_beta   90.00
_cell.angle_gamma   90.00
#
_symmetry.space_group_name_H-M   'P 1'
#
loop_
_entity.id
_entity.type
_entity.pdbx_description
1 polymer ?
#
loop_
_entity_poly.entity_id
_entity_poly.type
_entity_poly.pdbx_seq_one_letter_code
_entity_poly.pdbx_strand_id
1 'polypeptide(L)'
;GDVYKRQVYKVSIIPRGRALGVTMFLPEEDRYSLSKRALISQICSLYGGRIAEEMTLGFDGVTTGASNDIMRASQIARNMVTKWGLSEKLGPLMYAEEEGEVFLGRGGGGQAASFSGETAKLIDSEVRSIIDQCYGTAKQILTDNRDKLDAMADALMKYETIDADQIDDIMAGRAPREPRDWEGGSGTSGTPPVVQNERPEAPIGGPAADH
;
A
#
# COMPACT_ATOMS: atom_id res chain seq x y z
N GLY A 1 -6.56 10.64 23.55
CA GLY A 1 -5.40 10.12 22.88
C GLY A 1 -5.67 10.05 21.39
N ASP A 2 -4.88 10.77 20.59
CA ASP A 2 -5.01 10.78 19.13
C ASP A 2 -4.85 9.38 18.57
N VAL A 3 -5.95 8.77 18.21
CA VAL A 3 -5.96 7.53 17.44
C VAL A 3 -5.63 7.93 16.02
N TYR A 4 -4.48 7.47 15.54
CA TYR A 4 -4.09 7.56 14.14
C TYR A 4 -5.16 6.82 13.30
N LYS A 5 -6.13 7.57 12.77
CA LYS A 5 -7.19 7.05 11.91
C LYS A 5 -6.86 7.45 10.48
N ARG A 6 -6.18 6.57 9.77
CA ARG A 6 -6.20 6.60 8.30
C ARG A 6 -7.60 6.18 7.88
N GLN A 7 -8.42 7.14 7.49
CA GLN A 7 -9.79 6.85 7.09
C GLN A 7 -9.79 6.35 5.66
N VAL A 8 -10.25 5.10 5.46
CA VAL A 8 -10.46 4.54 4.13
C VAL A 8 -11.65 5.27 3.51
N TYR A 9 -11.42 5.87 2.34
CA TYR A 9 -12.45 6.58 1.59
C TYR A 9 -13.18 5.66 0.62
N LYS A 10 -12.45 4.77 -0.05
CA LYS A 10 -12.99 3.92 -1.10
C LYS A 10 -12.11 2.70 -1.33
N VAL A 11 -12.74 1.54 -1.59
CA VAL A 11 -12.06 0.33 -2.03
C VAL A 11 -12.67 -0.12 -3.34
N SER A 12 -11.85 -0.50 -4.32
CA SER A 12 -12.32 -0.97 -5.63
C SER A 12 -11.50 -2.16 -6.10
N ILE A 13 -12.16 -3.16 -6.68
CA ILE A 13 -11.55 -4.29 -7.37
C ILE A 13 -11.49 -4.10 -8.89
N ILE A 14 -11.91 -2.93 -9.39
CA ILE A 14 -11.80 -2.59 -10.81
C ILE A 14 -10.32 -2.35 -11.15
N PRO A 15 -9.75 -3.13 -12.09
CA PRO A 15 -8.34 -2.98 -12.48
C PRO A 15 -8.04 -1.59 -13.03
N ARG A 16 -6.90 -1.01 -12.60
CA ARG A 16 -6.38 0.25 -13.14
C ARG A 16 -4.89 0.12 -13.44
N GLY A 17 -4.54 0.12 -14.72
CA GLY A 17 -3.17 -0.11 -15.13
C GLY A 17 -2.66 -1.49 -14.71
N ARG A 18 -1.61 -1.54 -13.88
CA ARG A 18 -1.06 -2.79 -13.35
C ARG A 18 -1.68 -3.24 -12.02
N ALA A 19 -2.48 -2.40 -11.39
CA ALA A 19 -3.14 -2.71 -10.12
C ALA A 19 -4.45 -3.46 -10.38
N LEU A 20 -4.65 -4.60 -9.72
CA LEU A 20 -5.87 -5.39 -9.79
C LEU A 20 -6.99 -4.86 -8.88
N GLY A 21 -6.67 -3.87 -8.06
CA GLY A 21 -7.59 -3.17 -7.17
C GLY A 21 -6.89 -1.99 -6.50
N VAL A 22 -7.65 -1.15 -5.82
CA VAL A 22 -7.11 0.03 -5.14
C VAL A 22 -7.88 0.32 -3.86
N THR A 23 -7.13 0.65 -2.79
CA THR A 23 -7.68 1.25 -1.57
C THR A 23 -7.28 2.72 -1.53
N MET A 24 -8.27 3.59 -1.50
CA MET A 24 -8.07 5.04 -1.41
C MET A 24 -8.28 5.48 0.04
N PHE A 25 -7.35 6.29 0.52
CA PHE A 25 -7.46 6.94 1.83
C PHE A 25 -7.77 8.41 1.65
N LEU A 26 -8.46 9.02 2.62
CA LEU A 26 -8.59 10.47 2.65
C LEU A 26 -7.19 11.10 2.75
N PRO A 27 -6.96 12.23 2.05
CA PRO A 27 -5.72 12.98 2.21
C PRO A 27 -5.51 13.31 3.69
N GLU A 28 -4.33 12.99 4.21
CA GLU A 28 -3.92 13.46 5.53
C GLU A 28 -3.45 14.91 5.41
N GLU A 29 -3.67 15.71 6.46
CA GLU A 29 -3.00 16.99 6.59
C GLU A 29 -1.48 16.77 6.58
N ASP A 30 -0.73 17.71 6.03
CA ASP A 30 0.74 17.64 5.92
C ASP A 30 1.36 17.34 7.29
N ARG A 31 1.76 16.11 7.50
CA ARG A 31 2.45 15.68 8.72
C ARG A 31 3.94 15.70 8.48
N TYR A 32 4.62 16.63 9.13
CA TYR A 32 6.07 16.73 9.07
C TYR A 32 6.81 15.60 9.80
N SER A 33 6.13 14.80 10.64
CA SER A 33 6.72 13.69 11.37
C SER A 33 5.73 12.56 11.64
N LEU A 34 6.24 11.32 11.70
CA LEU A 34 5.46 10.13 12.05
C LEU A 34 5.93 9.59 13.40
N SER A 35 4.98 9.30 14.29
CA SER A 35 5.29 8.65 15.56
C SER A 35 5.63 7.16 15.37
N LYS A 36 6.36 6.56 16.33
CA LYS A 36 6.62 5.10 16.37
C LYS A 36 5.34 4.30 16.21
N ARG A 37 4.25 4.71 16.89
CA ARG A 37 2.93 4.07 16.81
C ARG A 37 2.36 4.10 15.39
N ALA A 38 2.47 5.23 14.70
CA ALA A 38 1.99 5.39 13.33
C ALA A 38 2.76 4.48 12.35
N LEU A 39 4.08 4.38 12.51
CA LEU A 39 4.93 3.49 11.71
C LEU A 39 4.58 2.01 11.94
N ILE A 40 4.40 1.58 13.19
CA ILE A 40 3.94 0.23 13.54
C ILE A 40 2.58 -0.07 12.90
N SER A 41 1.61 0.84 13.01
CA SER A 41 0.29 0.68 12.37
C SER A 41 0.40 0.58 10.85
N GLN A 42 1.30 1.34 10.24
CA GLN A 42 1.55 1.27 8.80
C GLN A 42 2.13 -0.09 8.39
N ILE A 43 3.10 -0.63 9.14
CA ILE A 43 3.66 -1.96 8.89
C ILE A 43 2.56 -3.02 9.01
N CYS A 44 1.74 -2.99 10.07
CA CYS A 44 0.61 -3.91 10.23
C CYS A 44 -0.34 -3.87 9.03
N SER A 45 -0.68 -2.68 8.56
CA SER A 45 -1.57 -2.48 7.41
C SER A 45 -1.02 -3.09 6.11
N LEU A 46 0.31 -2.99 5.88
CA LEU A 46 0.97 -3.55 4.71
C LEU A 46 0.92 -5.09 4.66
N TYR A 47 0.81 -5.75 5.81
CA TYR A 47 0.67 -7.21 5.87
C TYR A 47 -0.76 -7.70 5.68
N GLY A 48 -1.75 -6.82 5.66
CA GLY A 48 -3.17 -7.19 5.59
C GLY A 48 -3.51 -8.09 4.41
N GLY A 49 -3.07 -7.73 3.20
CA GLY A 49 -3.32 -8.52 1.98
C GLY A 49 -2.68 -9.90 2.03
N ARG A 50 -1.41 -9.98 2.46
CA ARG A 50 -0.68 -11.25 2.61
C ARG A 50 -1.37 -12.18 3.59
N ILE A 51 -1.83 -11.66 4.73
CA ILE A 51 -2.49 -12.44 5.76
C ILE A 51 -3.87 -12.91 5.28
N ALA A 52 -4.62 -12.06 4.58
CA ALA A 52 -5.91 -12.42 4.00
C ALA A 52 -5.78 -13.57 2.99
N GLU A 53 -4.76 -13.55 2.12
CA GLU A 53 -4.45 -14.69 1.23
C GLU A 53 -4.15 -15.96 2.02
N GLU A 54 -3.29 -15.89 3.03
CA GLU A 54 -2.92 -17.05 3.87
C GLU A 54 -4.14 -17.64 4.58
N MET A 55 -5.03 -16.79 5.11
CA MET A 55 -6.25 -17.22 5.79
C MET A 55 -7.28 -17.86 4.85
N THR A 56 -7.26 -17.51 3.57
CA THR A 56 -8.24 -17.96 2.58
C THR A 56 -7.73 -19.14 1.75
N LEU A 57 -6.47 -19.10 1.33
CA LEU A 57 -5.87 -20.06 0.40
C LEU A 57 -4.91 -21.05 1.10
N GLY A 58 -4.61 -20.83 2.38
CA GLY A 58 -3.54 -21.53 3.07
C GLY A 58 -2.15 -21.02 2.66
N PHE A 59 -1.12 -21.44 3.39
CA PHE A 59 0.25 -20.98 3.14
C PHE A 59 0.76 -21.33 1.74
N ASP A 60 0.42 -22.53 1.24
CA ASP A 60 0.87 -23.00 -0.08
C ASP A 60 0.17 -22.28 -1.25
N GLY A 61 -0.99 -21.67 -1.00
CA GLY A 61 -1.75 -20.91 -2.00
C GLY A 61 -1.40 -19.42 -2.07
N VAL A 62 -0.48 -18.95 -1.23
CA VAL A 62 -0.11 -17.53 -1.21
C VAL A 62 0.67 -17.13 -2.46
N THR A 63 0.35 -15.96 -2.99
CA THR A 63 0.96 -15.43 -4.21
C THR A 63 2.07 -14.40 -3.95
N THR A 64 2.72 -13.96 -5.01
CA THR A 64 3.72 -12.87 -4.97
C THR A 64 3.09 -11.48 -4.96
N GLY A 65 1.76 -11.36 -4.93
CA GLY A 65 1.03 -10.10 -5.01
C GLY A 65 1.43 -9.08 -3.94
N ALA A 66 1.72 -9.55 -2.73
CA ALA A 66 2.13 -8.71 -1.61
C ALA A 66 3.62 -8.31 -1.60
N SER A 67 4.41 -8.60 -2.65
CA SER A 67 5.87 -8.38 -2.65
C SER A 67 6.26 -6.94 -2.34
N ASN A 68 5.57 -5.96 -2.94
CA ASN A 68 5.82 -4.54 -2.72
C ASN A 68 5.51 -4.12 -1.28
N ASP A 69 4.44 -4.65 -0.70
CA ASP A 69 4.03 -4.35 0.67
C ASP A 69 5.04 -4.93 1.68
N ILE A 70 5.51 -6.15 1.45
CA ILE A 70 6.54 -6.80 2.26
C ILE A 70 7.85 -6.00 2.19
N MET A 71 8.28 -5.59 0.99
CA MET A 71 9.47 -4.78 0.80
C MET A 71 9.36 -3.45 1.55
N ARG A 72 8.24 -2.76 1.43
CA ARG A 72 7.97 -1.49 2.10
C ARG A 72 7.92 -1.63 3.62
N ALA A 73 7.28 -2.66 4.14
CA ALA A 73 7.22 -2.97 5.57
C ALA A 73 8.63 -3.20 6.13
N SER A 74 9.45 -4.00 5.44
CA SER A 74 10.84 -4.27 5.80
C SER A 74 11.69 -3.00 5.80
N GLN A 75 11.51 -2.13 4.82
CA GLN A 75 12.23 -0.86 4.74
C GLN A 75 11.86 0.08 5.88
N ILE A 76 10.57 0.18 6.23
CA ILE A 76 10.11 1.00 7.37
C ILE A 76 10.73 0.46 8.67
N ALA A 77 10.63 -0.84 8.92
CA ALA A 77 11.20 -1.46 10.11
C ALA A 77 12.72 -1.24 10.21
N ARG A 78 13.45 -1.40 9.10
CA ARG A 78 14.90 -1.13 9.05
C ARG A 78 15.20 0.33 9.35
N ASN A 79 14.47 1.28 8.76
CA ASN A 79 14.65 2.71 9.03
C ASN A 79 14.34 3.07 10.49
N MET A 80 13.33 2.44 11.10
CA MET A 80 13.03 2.64 12.53
C MET A 80 14.22 2.30 13.41
N VAL A 81 14.94 1.23 13.06
CA VAL A 81 16.09 0.73 13.84
C VAL A 81 17.35 1.51 13.51
N THR A 82 17.62 1.78 12.22
CA THR A 82 18.94 2.27 11.78
C THR A 82 19.00 3.78 11.54
N LYS A 83 17.87 4.42 11.18
CA LYS A 83 17.85 5.84 10.80
C LYS A 83 17.17 6.73 11.84
N TRP A 84 16.09 6.24 12.46
CA TRP A 84 15.22 7.09 13.30
C TRP A 84 15.40 6.86 14.79
N GLY A 85 16.33 5.98 15.22
CA GLY A 85 16.63 5.74 16.63
C GLY A 85 15.43 5.27 17.45
N LEU A 86 14.52 4.48 16.85
CA LEU A 86 13.28 4.04 17.48
C LEU A 86 13.38 2.63 18.11
N SER A 87 14.58 2.01 18.10
CA SER A 87 14.86 0.77 18.82
C SER A 87 15.34 1.09 20.24
N GLU A 88 14.75 0.43 21.24
CA GLU A 88 15.16 0.57 22.64
C GLU A 88 16.53 -0.06 22.92
N LYS A 89 16.86 -1.14 22.20
CA LYS A 89 18.13 -1.85 22.38
C LYS A 89 19.32 -1.14 21.73
N LEU A 90 19.10 -0.49 20.60
CA LEU A 90 20.13 0.22 19.85
C LEU A 90 20.23 1.69 20.22
N GLY A 91 19.19 2.23 20.87
CA GLY A 91 19.15 3.65 21.29
C GLY A 91 18.98 4.63 20.14
N PRO A 92 19.06 5.94 20.42
CA PRO A 92 18.86 7.01 19.45
C PRO A 92 20.15 7.29 18.66
N LEU A 93 20.71 6.28 18.02
CA LEU A 93 21.91 6.37 17.19
C LEU A 93 21.55 6.09 15.72
N MET A 94 22.30 6.69 14.81
CA MET A 94 22.19 6.43 13.38
C MET A 94 23.18 5.36 12.97
N TYR A 95 22.69 4.27 12.44
CA TYR A 95 23.45 3.13 11.91
C TYR A 95 23.34 3.01 10.39
N ALA A 96 22.64 3.94 9.73
CA ALA A 96 22.52 3.94 8.28
C ALA A 96 23.84 4.41 7.67
N GLU A 97 24.33 3.68 6.68
CA GLU A 97 25.30 4.25 5.75
C GLU A 97 24.64 5.40 5.02
N GLU A 98 25.31 6.55 4.93
CA GLU A 98 24.95 7.56 3.94
C GLU A 98 25.08 6.85 2.58
N GLU A 99 23.98 6.74 1.84
CA GLU A 99 24.02 6.45 0.40
C GLU A 99 24.79 7.63 -0.22
N GLY A 100 26.13 7.58 -0.14
CA GLY A 100 26.98 8.50 -0.85
C GLY A 100 26.65 8.35 -2.32
N GLU A 101 26.24 9.44 -2.95
CA GLU A 101 26.21 9.54 -4.41
C GLU A 101 27.49 8.90 -4.92
N VAL A 102 27.35 7.82 -5.70
CA VAL A 102 28.47 7.24 -6.43
C VAL A 102 28.85 8.26 -7.48
N PHE A 103 29.69 9.23 -7.06
CA PHE A 103 30.34 10.14 -7.98
C PHE A 103 31.29 9.26 -8.83
N LEU A 104 30.88 9.05 -10.05
CA LEU A 104 31.64 8.34 -11.08
C LEU A 104 33.03 8.96 -11.22
N GLY A 105 34.03 8.40 -10.55
CA GLY A 105 35.41 8.76 -10.79
C GLY A 105 36.31 8.86 -9.55
N ARG A 106 36.49 7.77 -8.81
CA ARG A 106 37.79 7.35 -8.22
C ARG A 106 37.62 6.07 -7.46
N GLY A 107 38.36 5.05 -7.84
CA GLY A 107 38.44 3.79 -7.13
C GLY A 107 38.91 4.02 -5.68
N GLY A 108 38.11 3.60 -4.75
CA GLY A 108 38.41 3.58 -3.33
C GLY A 108 37.46 2.60 -2.70
N GLY A 109 38.02 1.53 -2.15
CA GLY A 109 37.36 0.38 -1.59
C GLY A 109 36.12 0.74 -0.78
N GLY A 110 35.04 -0.01 -0.98
CA GLY A 110 33.82 0.11 -0.22
C GLY A 110 34.16 0.17 1.28
N GLN A 111 33.84 1.27 1.92
CA GLN A 111 33.85 1.34 3.36
C GLN A 111 32.71 0.44 3.82
N ALA A 112 33.08 -0.80 4.21
CA ALA A 112 32.16 -1.72 4.86
C ALA A 112 31.54 -1.01 6.06
N ALA A 113 30.26 -1.29 6.30
CA ALA A 113 29.50 -0.78 7.43
C ALA A 113 30.40 -0.60 8.66
N SER A 114 30.48 0.61 9.20
CA SER A 114 31.44 0.98 10.25
C SER A 114 31.06 0.44 11.64
N PHE A 115 30.13 -0.51 11.73
CA PHE A 115 29.70 -1.14 12.98
C PHE A 115 30.07 -2.62 13.06
N SER A 116 30.28 -3.10 14.29
CA SER A 116 30.72 -4.47 14.55
C SER A 116 29.70 -5.52 14.06
N GLY A 117 30.18 -6.75 13.80
CA GLY A 117 29.31 -7.86 13.45
C GLY A 117 28.22 -8.17 14.50
N GLU A 118 28.47 -7.85 15.76
CA GLU A 118 27.48 -7.96 16.85
C GLU A 118 26.37 -6.91 16.69
N THR A 119 26.73 -5.67 16.36
CA THR A 119 25.76 -4.62 16.08
C THR A 119 24.90 -4.96 14.87
N ALA A 120 25.48 -5.50 13.80
CA ALA A 120 24.73 -5.96 12.63
C ALA A 120 23.70 -7.03 13.00
N LYS A 121 24.10 -8.04 13.79
CA LYS A 121 23.17 -9.08 14.27
C LYS A 121 22.06 -8.50 15.15
N LEU A 122 22.37 -7.51 15.98
CA LEU A 122 21.37 -6.85 16.81
C LEU A 122 20.38 -6.05 15.98
N ILE A 123 20.86 -5.33 14.95
CA ILE A 123 19.98 -4.64 13.98
C ILE A 123 19.03 -5.63 13.32
N ASP A 124 19.54 -6.73 12.78
CA ASP A 124 18.71 -7.74 12.11
C ASP A 124 17.69 -8.37 13.07
N SER A 125 18.09 -8.64 14.31
CA SER A 125 17.21 -9.15 15.36
C SER A 125 16.07 -8.16 15.69
N GLU A 126 16.37 -6.87 15.83
CA GLU A 126 15.39 -5.84 16.12
C GLU A 126 14.41 -5.63 14.95
N VAL A 127 14.92 -5.57 13.72
CA VAL A 127 14.09 -5.49 12.51
C VAL A 127 13.13 -6.68 12.44
N ARG A 128 13.66 -7.90 12.64
CA ARG A 128 12.86 -9.12 12.65
C ARG A 128 11.79 -9.09 13.74
N SER A 129 12.15 -8.67 14.96
CA SER A 129 11.21 -8.55 16.07
C SER A 129 10.05 -7.59 15.77
N ILE A 130 10.33 -6.42 15.18
CA ILE A 130 9.30 -5.46 14.76
C ILE A 130 8.36 -6.09 13.74
N ILE A 131 8.92 -6.76 12.72
CA ILE A 131 8.12 -7.40 11.67
C ILE A 131 7.23 -8.50 12.24
N ASP A 132 7.79 -9.42 13.04
CA ASP A 132 7.06 -10.55 13.62
C ASP A 132 5.93 -10.05 14.54
N GLN A 133 6.17 -9.00 15.33
CA GLN A 133 5.15 -8.38 16.18
C GLN A 133 4.03 -7.74 15.35
N CYS A 134 4.38 -6.98 14.31
CA CYS A 134 3.39 -6.34 13.43
C CYS A 134 2.57 -7.38 12.67
N TYR A 135 3.21 -8.43 12.16
CA TYR A 135 2.54 -9.53 11.46
C TYR A 135 1.57 -10.25 12.39
N GLY A 136 2.01 -10.61 13.60
CA GLY A 136 1.15 -11.25 14.60
C GLY A 136 -0.04 -10.39 15.00
N THR A 137 0.17 -9.08 15.20
CA THR A 137 -0.92 -8.12 15.50
C THR A 137 -1.92 -8.04 14.36
N ALA A 138 -1.46 -7.90 13.12
CA ALA A 138 -2.33 -7.84 11.95
C ALA A 138 -3.11 -9.15 11.76
N LYS A 139 -2.46 -10.30 11.97
CA LYS A 139 -3.10 -11.62 11.90
C LYS A 139 -4.20 -11.77 12.95
N GLN A 140 -3.94 -11.33 14.18
CA GLN A 140 -4.93 -11.35 15.25
C GLN A 140 -6.15 -10.48 14.90
N ILE A 141 -5.92 -9.25 14.45
CA ILE A 141 -7.00 -8.33 14.04
C ILE A 141 -7.88 -8.94 12.96
N LEU A 142 -7.28 -9.52 11.91
CA LEU A 142 -8.03 -10.13 10.82
C LEU A 142 -8.77 -11.40 11.26
N THR A 143 -8.16 -12.20 12.13
CA THR A 143 -8.80 -13.40 12.69
C THR A 143 -10.02 -13.04 13.53
N ASP A 144 -9.90 -12.03 14.41
CA ASP A 144 -10.98 -11.60 15.29
C ASP A 144 -12.13 -10.89 14.54
N ASN A 145 -11.88 -10.43 13.31
CA ASN A 145 -12.86 -9.74 12.47
C ASN A 145 -13.05 -10.43 11.11
N ARG A 146 -12.92 -11.76 11.08
CA ARG A 146 -13.07 -12.55 9.84
C ARG A 146 -14.44 -12.34 9.17
N ASP A 147 -15.49 -12.23 9.96
CA ASP A 147 -16.85 -11.95 9.50
C ASP A 147 -16.93 -10.62 8.72
N LYS A 148 -16.24 -9.60 9.16
CA LYS A 148 -16.18 -8.29 8.46
C LYS A 148 -15.34 -8.37 7.19
N LEU A 149 -14.24 -9.13 7.22
CA LEU A 149 -13.42 -9.35 6.03
C LEU A 149 -14.24 -10.05 4.92
N ASP A 150 -14.96 -11.10 5.28
CA ASP A 150 -15.81 -11.85 4.35
C ASP A 150 -16.96 -10.96 3.84
N ALA A 151 -17.62 -10.18 4.71
CA ALA A 151 -18.66 -9.23 4.30
C ALA A 151 -18.14 -8.13 3.35
N MET A 152 -16.91 -7.65 3.54
CA MET A 152 -16.27 -6.71 2.58
C MET A 152 -16.00 -7.37 1.24
N ALA A 153 -15.54 -8.62 1.24
CA ALA A 153 -15.31 -9.38 0.00
C ALA A 153 -16.62 -9.58 -0.76
N ASP A 154 -17.70 -9.98 -0.10
CA ASP A 154 -19.02 -10.15 -0.70
C ASP A 154 -19.58 -8.83 -1.27
N ALA A 155 -19.40 -7.73 -0.53
CA ALA A 155 -19.80 -6.41 -1.00
C ALA A 155 -19.00 -5.97 -2.24
N LEU A 156 -17.70 -6.23 -2.28
CA LEU A 156 -16.85 -5.93 -3.45
C LEU A 156 -17.20 -6.82 -4.65
N MET A 157 -17.53 -8.09 -4.43
CA MET A 157 -18.03 -8.97 -5.51
C MET A 157 -19.35 -8.49 -6.09
N LYS A 158 -20.21 -7.87 -5.27
CA LYS A 158 -21.51 -7.36 -5.69
C LYS A 158 -21.43 -5.99 -6.35
N TYR A 159 -20.67 -5.07 -5.78
CA TYR A 159 -20.66 -3.65 -6.16
C TYR A 159 -19.39 -3.22 -6.89
N GLU A 160 -18.37 -4.08 -6.96
CA GLU A 160 -17.03 -3.84 -7.52
C GLU A 160 -16.26 -2.68 -6.83
N THR A 161 -16.99 -1.81 -6.15
CA THR A 161 -16.46 -0.67 -5.42
C THR A 161 -17.34 -0.40 -4.21
N ILE A 162 -16.73 -0.19 -3.05
CA ILE A 162 -17.41 0.21 -1.80
C ILE A 162 -16.83 1.53 -1.29
N ASP A 163 -17.70 2.41 -0.81
CA ASP A 163 -17.35 3.70 -0.23
C ASP A 163 -17.25 3.66 1.31
N ALA A 164 -16.90 4.78 1.92
CA ALA A 164 -16.73 4.91 3.35
C ALA A 164 -18.02 4.55 4.12
N ASP A 165 -19.20 4.97 3.62
CA ASP A 165 -20.47 4.70 4.28
C ASP A 165 -20.78 3.20 4.33
N GLN A 166 -20.51 2.48 3.23
CA GLN A 166 -20.66 1.03 3.13
C GLN A 166 -19.66 0.29 4.03
N ILE A 167 -18.41 0.79 4.07
CA ILE A 167 -17.38 0.24 4.97
C ILE A 167 -17.81 0.43 6.43
N ASP A 168 -18.32 1.59 6.81
CA ASP A 168 -18.80 1.86 8.17
C ASP A 168 -19.99 0.96 8.56
N ASP A 169 -20.90 0.67 7.63
CA ASP A 169 -21.99 -0.28 7.87
C ASP A 169 -21.45 -1.68 8.16
N ILE A 170 -20.51 -2.18 7.34
CA ILE A 170 -19.89 -3.51 7.53
C ILE A 170 -19.13 -3.55 8.87
N MET A 171 -18.34 -2.50 9.18
CA MET A 171 -17.58 -2.42 10.43
C MET A 171 -18.49 -2.40 11.66
N ALA A 172 -19.70 -1.88 11.53
CA ALA A 172 -20.73 -1.91 12.57
C ALA A 172 -21.57 -3.21 12.59
N GLY A 173 -21.22 -4.22 11.75
CA GLY A 173 -21.95 -5.48 11.64
C GLY A 173 -23.30 -5.37 10.95
N ARG A 174 -23.52 -4.32 10.15
CA ARG A 174 -24.73 -4.12 9.36
C ARG A 174 -24.49 -4.51 7.90
N ALA A 175 -25.56 -4.86 7.22
CA ALA A 175 -25.50 -5.02 5.76
C ALA A 175 -25.13 -3.68 5.10
N PRO A 176 -24.19 -3.67 4.13
CA PRO A 176 -23.81 -2.46 3.44
C PRO A 176 -25.01 -1.91 2.66
N ARG A 177 -25.22 -0.59 2.76
CA ARG A 177 -26.25 0.12 1.99
C ARG A 177 -25.95 0.05 0.49
N GLU A 178 -26.97 0.22 -0.34
CA GLU A 178 -26.76 0.31 -1.77
C GLU A 178 -26.03 1.63 -2.11
N PRO A 179 -25.09 1.59 -3.10
CA PRO A 179 -24.45 2.82 -3.57
C PRO A 179 -25.49 3.83 -4.07
N ARG A 180 -25.26 5.12 -3.88
CA ARG A 180 -26.21 6.19 -4.25
C ARG A 180 -26.57 6.22 -5.74
N ASP A 181 -25.67 5.72 -6.60
CA ASP A 181 -25.83 5.67 -8.06
C ASP A 181 -25.97 4.22 -8.57
N TRP A 182 -26.40 3.29 -7.69
CA TRP A 182 -26.61 1.90 -8.07
C TRP A 182 -27.93 1.71 -8.82
N GLU A 183 -27.88 1.78 -10.14
CA GLU A 183 -28.93 1.21 -10.98
C GLU A 183 -28.73 -0.31 -10.98
N GLY A 184 -29.50 -1.01 -10.15
CA GLY A 184 -29.48 -2.46 -10.04
C GLY A 184 -29.62 -3.09 -11.41
N GLY A 185 -28.61 -3.87 -11.82
CA GLY A 185 -28.44 -4.41 -13.17
C GLY A 185 -29.68 -5.01 -13.81
N SER A 186 -30.50 -4.16 -14.42
CA SER A 186 -31.36 -4.50 -15.52
C SER A 186 -30.60 -4.15 -16.80
N GLY A 187 -30.06 -5.16 -17.46
CA GLY A 187 -29.24 -5.00 -18.65
C GLY A 187 -29.92 -4.14 -19.70
N THR A 188 -29.32 -3.00 -19.97
CA THR A 188 -29.41 -2.36 -21.27
C THR A 188 -27.98 -2.21 -21.77
N SER A 189 -27.67 -3.01 -22.78
CA SER A 189 -26.48 -2.88 -23.62
C SER A 189 -26.45 -1.47 -24.24
N GLY A 190 -25.91 -0.52 -23.50
CA GLY A 190 -25.56 0.79 -24.02
C GLY A 190 -24.28 0.66 -24.83
N THR A 191 -24.38 0.69 -26.15
CA THR A 191 -23.26 0.88 -27.07
C THR A 191 -22.44 2.08 -26.61
N PRO A 192 -21.12 1.95 -26.42
CA PRO A 192 -20.30 3.09 -26.02
C PRO A 192 -20.39 4.18 -27.09
N PRO A 193 -20.42 5.47 -26.71
CA PRO A 193 -20.44 6.56 -27.67
C PRO A 193 -19.20 6.49 -28.54
N VAL A 194 -19.40 6.38 -29.84
CA VAL A 194 -18.35 6.48 -30.87
C VAL A 194 -17.79 7.90 -30.77
N VAL A 195 -16.60 8.04 -30.23
CA VAL A 195 -15.82 9.28 -30.31
C VAL A 195 -15.42 9.44 -31.76
N GLN A 196 -16.12 10.27 -32.50
CA GLN A 196 -15.70 10.73 -33.83
C GLN A 196 -14.46 11.60 -33.63
N ASN A 197 -13.30 11.02 -33.94
CA ASN A 197 -12.06 11.74 -34.06
C ASN A 197 -12.07 12.52 -35.36
N GLU A 198 -12.63 13.73 -35.37
CA GLU A 198 -12.42 14.67 -36.46
C GLU A 198 -10.94 15.10 -36.42
N ARG A 199 -10.17 14.53 -37.35
CA ARG A 199 -8.85 15.06 -37.67
C ARG A 199 -9.05 16.37 -38.42
N PRO A 200 -8.44 17.49 -38.02
CA PRO A 200 -8.41 18.67 -38.88
C PRO A 200 -7.54 18.35 -40.10
N GLU A 201 -8.14 18.45 -41.28
CA GLU A 201 -7.42 18.41 -42.56
C GLU A 201 -6.49 19.64 -42.64
N ALA A 202 -5.19 19.36 -42.71
CA ALA A 202 -4.22 20.39 -43.04
C ALA A 202 -4.31 20.75 -44.54
N PRO A 203 -4.28 22.03 -44.90
CA PRO A 203 -4.33 22.43 -46.31
C PRO A 203 -3.05 22.02 -47.01
N ILE A 204 -3.24 21.32 -48.13
CA ILE A 204 -2.17 20.87 -49.05
C ILE A 204 -1.57 22.12 -49.71
N GLY A 205 -0.25 22.23 -49.64
CA GLY A 205 0.54 23.34 -50.12
C GLY A 205 0.42 23.61 -51.62
N GLY A 206 0.41 24.91 -51.97
CA GLY A 206 0.58 25.42 -53.30
C GLY A 206 2.06 25.39 -53.75
N PRO A 207 2.32 25.51 -55.07
CA PRO A 207 3.61 25.20 -55.68
C PRO A 207 4.67 26.25 -55.40
N ALA A 208 5.93 25.78 -55.29
CA ALA A 208 7.12 26.59 -55.21
C ALA A 208 7.28 27.47 -56.46
N ALA A 209 7.53 28.78 -56.29
CA ALA A 209 8.03 29.65 -57.32
C ALA A 209 9.55 29.82 -57.12
N ASP A 210 10.27 29.57 -58.24
CA ASP A 210 11.67 29.86 -58.45
C ASP A 210 12.01 31.34 -58.22
N HIS A 211 13.04 31.62 -57.47
CA HIS A 211 14.13 32.57 -57.78
C HIS A 211 15.33 32.37 -56.83
#